data_dad8a4864fe1b034892bb1e3d1973063
#
_entry.id   dad8a4864fe1b034892bb1e3d1973063
#
_cell.length_a   1.000
_cell.length_b   1.000
_cell.length_c   1.000
_cell.angle_alpha   90.00
_cell.angle_beta   90.00
_cell.angle_gamma   90.00
#
_symmetry.space_group_name_H-M   'P 1'
#
loop_
_entity.id
_entity.type
_entity.pdbx_description
1 polymer ?
#
loop_
_entity_poly.entity_id
_entity_poly.type
_entity_poly.pdbx_seq_one_letter_code
_entity_poly.pdbx_strand_id
1 'polypeptide(L)'
;MKKSLIILIVAVITIAGGIWLYQNQKSAENQKSLVIIHQGSWFGDAPFYLAKEKGFFDKYGVKVEIKKVEEAQVRRQLLSSGGADISAETIDMAVLDFGAGVNGKIFMALDTSLGADGIVATKEINKIQDLKGKKVGATKGDPPYFLLKYLMKEQGMSSSDIVFQDMPNADTAGTAFISGQLDAAGTWEPWLSKASERVGGHVLVSSKDAPGVIVDVAVVRPEVLANRKKEVIGVMKAWFDAIEYWKNNPNEANAIMAKEFDLKPDEFADLIKTIRWDDKDSNLSYFGSIDSKGKTFDVAQKIIDIAREDQMISKDLKANEIIDLGVIDKIR
;
A
#
# COMPACT_ATOMS: atom_id res chain seq x y z
N MET A 1 62.13 -7.90 22.78
CA MET A 1 61.30 -8.73 21.85
C MET A 1 59.76 -8.63 22.10
N LYS A 2 59.22 -8.83 23.32
CA LYS A 2 57.76 -8.79 23.58
C LYS A 2 57.07 -7.45 23.28
N LYS A 3 57.72 -6.31 23.60
CA LYS A 3 57.13 -4.96 23.35
C LYS A 3 57.05 -4.61 21.85
N SER A 4 58.02 -4.99 21.05
CA SER A 4 58.02 -4.76 19.60
C SER A 4 56.96 -5.59 18.88
N LEU A 5 56.68 -6.81 19.36
CA LEU A 5 55.64 -7.68 18.81
C LEU A 5 54.22 -7.12 19.08
N ILE A 6 53.99 -6.57 20.28
CA ILE A 6 52.70 -5.96 20.65
C ILE A 6 52.43 -4.71 19.81
N ILE A 7 53.44 -3.87 19.56
CA ILE A 7 53.29 -2.66 18.71
C ILE A 7 52.97 -3.06 17.26
N LEU A 8 53.59 -4.13 16.75
CA LEU A 8 53.30 -4.62 15.40
C LEU A 8 51.87 -5.15 15.26
N ILE A 9 51.38 -5.89 16.26
CA ILE A 9 50.00 -6.42 16.27
C ILE A 9 48.97 -5.29 16.33
N VAL A 10 49.19 -4.28 17.16
CA VAL A 10 48.29 -3.11 17.25
C VAL A 10 48.27 -2.32 15.93
N ALA A 11 49.44 -2.13 15.29
CA ALA A 11 49.52 -1.46 13.99
C ALA A 11 48.78 -2.23 12.89
N VAL A 12 48.86 -3.55 12.87
CA VAL A 12 48.17 -4.40 11.89
C VAL A 12 46.65 -4.34 12.11
N ILE A 13 46.20 -4.35 13.36
CA ILE A 13 44.76 -4.27 13.68
C ILE A 13 44.19 -2.88 13.28
N THR A 14 44.92 -1.78 13.53
CA THR A 14 44.50 -0.43 13.14
C THR A 14 44.48 -0.24 11.61
N ILE A 15 45.44 -0.78 10.89
CA ILE A 15 45.49 -0.74 9.43
C ILE A 15 44.36 -1.60 8.83
N ALA A 16 44.15 -2.82 9.32
CA ALA A 16 43.08 -3.69 8.88
C ALA A 16 41.68 -3.07 9.18
N GLY A 17 41.51 -2.48 10.37
CA GLY A 17 40.31 -1.73 10.73
C GLY A 17 40.09 -0.52 9.84
N GLY A 18 41.14 0.26 9.52
CA GLY A 18 41.09 1.39 8.60
C GLY A 18 40.72 0.99 7.16
N ILE A 19 41.34 -0.11 6.67
CA ILE A 19 41.01 -0.66 5.33
C ILE A 19 39.60 -1.19 5.29
N TRP A 20 39.14 -1.88 6.33
CA TRP A 20 37.75 -2.39 6.42
C TRP A 20 36.72 -1.23 6.45
N LEU A 21 36.98 -0.18 7.24
CA LEU A 21 36.16 1.02 7.28
C LEU A 21 36.14 1.75 5.94
N TYR A 22 37.28 1.92 5.30
CA TYR A 22 37.40 2.53 3.97
C TYR A 22 36.68 1.72 2.88
N GLN A 23 36.83 0.39 2.89
CA GLN A 23 36.12 -0.49 1.97
C GLN A 23 34.61 -0.48 2.20
N ASN A 24 34.16 -0.46 3.46
CA ASN A 24 32.74 -0.35 3.82
C ASN A 24 32.16 1.00 3.41
N GLN A 25 32.89 2.09 3.61
CA GLN A 25 32.49 3.43 3.18
C GLN A 25 32.39 3.53 1.65
N LYS A 26 33.36 2.99 0.93
CA LYS A 26 33.38 2.97 -0.54
C LYS A 26 32.32 2.04 -1.15
N SER A 27 32.00 0.92 -0.48
CA SER A 27 30.88 0.06 -0.88
C SER A 27 29.52 0.73 -0.63
N ALA A 28 29.38 1.48 0.45
CA ALA A 28 28.19 2.26 0.74
C ALA A 28 27.99 3.44 -0.25
N GLU A 29 29.08 4.09 -0.68
CA GLU A 29 29.04 5.16 -1.67
C GLU A 29 28.55 4.70 -3.06
N ASN A 30 28.92 3.49 -3.46
CA ASN A 30 28.57 2.89 -4.76
C ASN A 30 27.25 2.08 -4.74
N GLN A 31 26.56 1.99 -3.60
CA GLN A 31 25.30 1.25 -3.51
C GLN A 31 24.20 2.02 -4.26
N LYS A 32 23.65 1.40 -5.33
CA LYS A 32 22.52 1.94 -6.08
C LYS A 32 21.29 2.02 -5.17
N SER A 33 20.61 3.17 -5.15
CA SER A 33 19.37 3.33 -4.38
C SER A 33 18.29 2.35 -4.83
N LEU A 34 17.45 1.89 -3.89
CA LEU A 34 16.17 1.28 -4.22
C LEU A 34 15.18 2.38 -4.60
N VAL A 35 14.56 2.25 -5.74
CA VAL A 35 13.53 3.18 -6.22
C VAL A 35 12.18 2.69 -5.74
N ILE A 36 11.56 3.46 -4.84
CA ILE A 36 10.19 3.23 -4.33
C ILE A 36 9.28 4.19 -5.05
N ILE A 37 8.23 3.69 -5.71
CA ILE A 37 7.20 4.49 -6.34
C ILE A 37 5.87 4.32 -5.60
N HIS A 38 5.07 5.37 -5.59
CA HIS A 38 3.73 5.36 -5.00
C HIS A 38 2.81 6.37 -5.71
N GLN A 39 1.50 6.28 -5.45
CA GLN A 39 0.55 7.27 -5.92
C GLN A 39 0.75 8.59 -5.16
N GLY A 40 1.02 9.68 -5.92
CA GLY A 40 1.42 10.95 -5.33
C GLY A 40 0.37 11.60 -4.43
N SER A 41 -0.90 11.39 -4.72
CA SER A 41 -2.03 11.93 -3.95
C SER A 41 -2.42 11.09 -2.73
N TRP A 42 -1.94 9.84 -2.60
CA TRP A 42 -2.28 8.97 -1.47
C TRP A 42 -1.36 9.23 -0.27
N PHE A 43 -1.95 9.65 0.83
CA PHE A 43 -1.24 10.01 2.06
C PHE A 43 -0.86 8.81 2.95
N GLY A 44 -1.40 7.62 2.69
CA GLY A 44 -1.07 6.39 3.41
C GLY A 44 0.41 6.01 3.33
N ASP A 45 1.09 6.43 2.26
CA ASP A 45 2.52 6.17 2.04
C ASP A 45 3.47 7.16 2.76
N ALA A 46 2.91 8.11 3.50
CA ALA A 46 3.66 9.15 4.21
C ALA A 46 4.78 8.64 5.14
N PRO A 47 4.67 7.48 5.82
CA PRO A 47 5.75 6.96 6.65
C PRO A 47 7.06 6.70 5.91
N PHE A 48 7.08 6.50 4.59
CA PHE A 48 8.32 6.42 3.82
C PHE A 48 9.12 7.73 3.89
N TYR A 49 8.44 8.87 3.83
CA TYR A 49 9.09 10.19 3.93
C TYR A 49 9.57 10.46 5.35
N LEU A 50 8.79 10.06 6.36
CA LEU A 50 9.22 10.12 7.75
C LEU A 50 10.45 9.24 7.99
N ALA A 51 10.48 8.03 7.46
CA ALA A 51 11.63 7.13 7.54
C ALA A 51 12.89 7.74 6.91
N LYS A 52 12.73 8.42 5.77
CA LYS A 52 13.81 9.12 5.08
C LYS A 52 14.34 10.30 5.90
N GLU A 53 13.46 11.18 6.37
CA GLU A 53 13.81 12.36 7.15
C GLU A 53 14.50 12.01 8.47
N LYS A 54 14.07 10.91 9.12
CA LYS A 54 14.64 10.43 10.39
C LYS A 54 15.85 9.51 10.21
N GLY A 55 16.30 9.26 8.98
CA GLY A 55 17.47 8.42 8.71
C GLY A 55 17.26 6.93 9.01
N PHE A 56 16.01 6.45 9.07
CA PHE A 56 15.75 5.05 9.39
C PHE A 56 16.20 4.10 8.26
N PHE A 57 16.19 4.53 7.01
CA PHE A 57 16.78 3.76 5.93
C PHE A 57 18.29 3.60 6.10
N ASP A 58 19.00 4.67 6.47
CA ASP A 58 20.43 4.64 6.71
C ASP A 58 20.80 3.74 7.89
N LYS A 59 19.97 3.71 8.95
CA LYS A 59 20.09 2.79 10.10
C LYS A 59 20.19 1.33 9.65
N TYR A 60 19.51 0.96 8.57
CA TYR A 60 19.50 -0.40 8.01
C TYR A 60 20.41 -0.55 6.78
N GLY A 61 21.23 0.47 6.47
CA GLY A 61 22.17 0.44 5.35
C GLY A 61 21.47 0.42 3.99
N VAL A 62 20.32 1.06 3.87
CA VAL A 62 19.52 1.12 2.63
C VAL A 62 19.48 2.54 2.10
N LYS A 63 19.85 2.72 0.84
CA LYS A 63 19.63 3.97 0.12
C LYS A 63 18.32 3.87 -0.65
N VAL A 64 17.46 4.88 -0.52
CA VAL A 64 16.17 4.93 -1.21
C VAL A 64 16.00 6.21 -2.00
N GLU A 65 15.33 6.11 -3.13
CA GLU A 65 14.75 7.21 -3.88
C GLU A 65 13.23 7.00 -3.90
N ILE A 66 12.45 7.94 -3.35
CA ILE A 66 10.99 7.86 -3.31
C ILE A 66 10.44 8.77 -4.41
N LYS A 67 9.57 8.25 -5.26
CA LYS A 67 8.98 8.96 -6.40
C LYS A 67 7.47 8.91 -6.35
N LYS A 68 6.85 10.07 -6.46
CA LYS A 68 5.41 10.22 -6.70
C LYS A 68 5.10 9.99 -8.17
N VAL A 69 4.24 9.03 -8.46
CA VAL A 69 3.80 8.68 -9.82
C VAL A 69 2.29 8.48 -9.80
N GLU A 70 1.54 9.48 -10.24
CA GLU A 70 0.08 9.48 -10.12
C GLU A 70 -0.58 8.41 -10.98
N GLU A 71 -0.15 8.29 -12.26
CA GLU A 71 -0.77 7.39 -13.22
C GLU A 71 -0.42 5.92 -12.95
N ALA A 72 -1.42 5.08 -12.69
CA ALA A 72 -1.24 3.64 -12.47
C ALA A 72 -0.50 2.94 -13.62
N GLN A 73 -0.80 3.32 -14.87
CA GLN A 73 -0.14 2.74 -16.03
C GLN A 73 1.37 3.07 -16.07
N VAL A 74 1.76 4.26 -15.63
CA VAL A 74 3.17 4.66 -15.54
C VAL A 74 3.87 3.89 -14.43
N ARG A 75 3.22 3.71 -13.24
CA ARG A 75 3.75 2.88 -12.16
C ARG A 75 3.99 1.44 -12.64
N ARG A 76 3.00 0.85 -13.32
CA ARG A 76 3.10 -0.49 -13.95
C ARG A 76 4.29 -0.58 -14.90
N GLN A 77 4.48 0.41 -15.78
CA GLN A 77 5.59 0.44 -16.73
C GLN A 77 6.95 0.55 -16.01
N LEU A 78 7.06 1.41 -14.99
CA LEU A 78 8.30 1.57 -14.23
C LEU A 78 8.66 0.28 -13.50
N LEU A 79 7.70 -0.39 -12.87
CA LEU A 79 7.96 -1.66 -12.19
C LEU A 79 8.37 -2.77 -13.18
N SER A 80 7.70 -2.87 -14.34
CA SER A 80 7.99 -3.87 -15.36
C SER A 80 9.36 -3.66 -16.02
N SER A 81 9.74 -2.40 -16.30
CA SER A 81 11.00 -2.07 -16.98
C SER A 81 12.23 -2.04 -16.08
N GLY A 82 12.04 -2.11 -14.75
CA GLY A 82 13.10 -1.92 -13.77
C GLY A 82 13.47 -0.47 -13.51
N GLY A 83 12.63 0.47 -13.91
CA GLY A 83 12.71 1.88 -13.52
C GLY A 83 12.31 2.13 -12.06
N ALA A 84 11.58 1.19 -11.45
CA ALA A 84 11.29 1.12 -10.02
C ALA A 84 11.62 -0.28 -9.50
N ASP A 85 11.96 -0.38 -8.21
CA ASP A 85 12.27 -1.61 -7.51
C ASP A 85 11.12 -2.08 -6.63
N ILE A 86 10.40 -1.13 -6.03
CA ILE A 86 9.25 -1.33 -5.13
C ILE A 86 8.13 -0.39 -5.55
N SER A 87 6.89 -0.88 -5.57
CA SER A 87 5.67 -0.09 -5.74
C SER A 87 4.82 -0.18 -4.48
N ALA A 88 4.32 0.96 -4.00
CA ALA A 88 3.26 1.02 -2.99
C ALA A 88 1.93 1.19 -3.72
N GLU A 89 1.01 0.27 -3.47
CA GLU A 89 -0.28 0.19 -4.15
C GLU A 89 -1.25 -0.72 -3.38
N THR A 90 -2.54 -0.64 -3.65
CA THR A 90 -3.51 -1.55 -3.03
C THR A 90 -3.38 -2.99 -3.57
N ILE A 91 -3.86 -3.99 -2.81
CA ILE A 91 -3.83 -5.41 -3.24
C ILE A 91 -4.56 -5.60 -4.57
N ASP A 92 -5.68 -4.91 -4.78
CA ASP A 92 -6.45 -4.99 -6.01
C ASP A 92 -5.67 -4.44 -7.21
N MET A 93 -4.99 -3.31 -7.06
CA MET A 93 -4.13 -2.77 -8.11
C MET A 93 -2.96 -3.71 -8.40
N ALA A 94 -2.33 -4.28 -7.37
CA ALA A 94 -1.28 -5.30 -7.54
C ALA A 94 -1.79 -6.53 -8.31
N VAL A 95 -2.99 -7.02 -8.01
CA VAL A 95 -3.62 -8.14 -8.74
C VAL A 95 -3.84 -7.79 -10.21
N LEU A 96 -4.33 -6.58 -10.51
CA LEU A 96 -4.51 -6.13 -11.89
C LEU A 96 -3.18 -6.01 -12.63
N ASP A 97 -2.15 -5.49 -11.97
CA ASP A 97 -0.81 -5.36 -12.53
C ASP A 97 -0.20 -6.73 -12.85
N PHE A 98 -0.31 -7.70 -11.93
CA PHE A 98 0.16 -9.07 -12.16
C PHE A 98 -0.65 -9.77 -13.26
N GLY A 99 -1.96 -9.50 -13.32
CA GLY A 99 -2.85 -9.94 -14.39
C GLY A 99 -2.46 -9.38 -15.77
N ALA A 100 -1.96 -8.15 -15.80
CA ALA A 100 -1.42 -7.49 -17.00
C ALA A 100 0.03 -7.92 -17.35
N GLY A 101 0.64 -8.83 -16.56
CA GLY A 101 1.94 -9.40 -16.84
C GLY A 101 3.11 -8.79 -16.07
N VAL A 102 2.87 -7.86 -15.16
CA VAL A 102 3.91 -7.39 -14.24
C VAL A 102 4.35 -8.57 -13.36
N ASN A 103 5.67 -8.70 -13.17
CA ASN A 103 6.23 -9.64 -12.21
C ASN A 103 6.53 -8.92 -10.90
N GLY A 104 5.85 -9.31 -9.84
CA GLY A 104 6.01 -8.72 -8.52
C GLY A 104 5.68 -9.70 -7.40
N LYS A 105 6.06 -9.35 -6.19
CA LYS A 105 5.69 -10.06 -4.96
C LYS A 105 5.24 -9.05 -3.92
N ILE A 106 4.06 -9.24 -3.37
CA ILE A 106 3.58 -8.52 -2.19
C ILE A 106 4.37 -9.02 -0.98
N PHE A 107 5.02 -8.14 -0.23
CA PHE A 107 5.88 -8.55 0.89
C PHE A 107 5.58 -7.89 2.23
N MET A 108 4.82 -6.77 2.26
CA MET A 108 4.34 -6.15 3.49
C MET A 108 3.08 -5.33 3.24
N ALA A 109 2.26 -5.14 4.27
CA ALA A 109 1.18 -4.17 4.31
C ALA A 109 1.71 -2.82 4.79
N LEU A 110 1.22 -1.74 4.18
CA LEU A 110 1.57 -0.36 4.49
C LEU A 110 0.50 0.28 5.34
N ASP A 111 -0.72 0.33 4.83
CA ASP A 111 -1.86 0.82 5.58
C ASP A 111 -3.14 0.05 5.22
N THR A 112 -4.11 0.14 6.12
CA THR A 112 -5.45 -0.41 5.95
C THR A 112 -6.44 0.74 5.96
N SER A 113 -7.26 0.86 4.92
CA SER A 113 -8.37 1.80 4.87
C SER A 113 -9.41 1.47 5.94
N LEU A 114 -9.74 2.44 6.76
CA LEU A 114 -10.71 2.35 7.86
C LEU A 114 -11.72 3.51 7.79
N GLY A 115 -12.31 3.70 6.63
CA GLY A 115 -13.32 4.71 6.36
C GLY A 115 -12.91 5.69 5.25
N ALA A 116 -11.69 5.60 4.70
CA ALA A 116 -11.28 6.44 3.58
C ALA A 116 -12.02 6.09 2.30
N ASP A 117 -12.42 4.83 2.12
CA ASP A 117 -13.16 4.34 0.97
C ASP A 117 -14.57 3.92 1.37
N GLY A 118 -15.54 4.08 0.46
CA GLY A 118 -16.90 3.67 0.76
C GLY A 118 -17.86 3.77 -0.42
N ILE A 119 -19.07 3.39 -0.14
CA ILE A 119 -20.21 3.48 -1.05
C ILE A 119 -21.20 4.47 -0.46
N VAL A 120 -21.48 5.55 -1.18
CA VAL A 120 -22.59 6.45 -0.88
C VAL A 120 -23.85 5.99 -1.60
N ALA A 121 -25.02 6.23 -1.01
CA ALA A 121 -26.29 5.85 -1.59
C ALA A 121 -27.39 6.84 -1.23
N THR A 122 -28.50 6.79 -1.98
CA THR A 122 -29.72 7.52 -1.64
C THR A 122 -30.41 6.89 -0.41
N LYS A 123 -31.19 7.67 0.32
CA LYS A 123 -31.82 7.28 1.61
C LYS A 123 -32.72 6.03 1.55
N GLU A 124 -33.15 5.63 0.36
CA GLU A 124 -33.98 4.43 0.14
C GLU A 124 -33.13 3.13 0.13
N ILE A 125 -31.82 3.24 0.01
CA ILE A 125 -30.87 2.13 -0.05
C ILE A 125 -30.16 2.06 1.30
N ASN A 126 -30.47 1.04 2.11
CA ASN A 126 -29.98 0.95 3.49
C ASN A 126 -29.05 -0.24 3.73
N LYS A 127 -28.90 -1.11 2.76
CA LYS A 127 -28.01 -2.29 2.78
C LYS A 127 -27.57 -2.65 1.37
N ILE A 128 -26.51 -3.44 1.23
CA ILE A 128 -25.95 -3.83 -0.08
C ILE A 128 -27.00 -4.51 -0.96
N GLN A 129 -27.91 -5.32 -0.40
CA GLN A 129 -28.95 -5.99 -1.17
C GLN A 129 -29.96 -5.03 -1.83
N ASP A 130 -30.14 -3.83 -1.27
CA ASP A 130 -31.06 -2.80 -1.82
C ASP A 130 -30.49 -2.15 -3.11
N LEU A 131 -29.21 -2.43 -3.45
CA LEU A 131 -28.59 -2.01 -4.71
C LEU A 131 -29.14 -2.77 -5.93
N LYS A 132 -29.93 -3.84 -5.72
CA LYS A 132 -30.48 -4.64 -6.81
C LYS A 132 -31.31 -3.78 -7.77
N GLY A 133 -30.94 -3.80 -9.06
CA GLY A 133 -31.56 -3.00 -10.12
C GLY A 133 -31.24 -1.49 -10.08
N LYS A 134 -30.37 -1.03 -9.15
CA LYS A 134 -29.98 0.38 -9.01
C LYS A 134 -28.83 0.73 -9.92
N LYS A 135 -28.73 2.03 -10.28
CA LYS A 135 -27.58 2.60 -11.00
C LYS A 135 -26.45 2.86 -10.02
N VAL A 136 -25.40 2.06 -10.10
CA VAL A 136 -24.25 2.16 -9.19
C VAL A 136 -23.00 2.53 -9.99
N GLY A 137 -22.38 3.67 -9.68
CA GLY A 137 -21.16 4.14 -10.33
C GLY A 137 -19.92 3.86 -9.49
N ALA A 138 -18.86 3.41 -10.11
CA ALA A 138 -17.51 3.34 -9.54
C ALA A 138 -16.50 3.24 -10.68
N THR A 139 -15.24 3.56 -10.42
CA THR A 139 -14.17 3.33 -11.39
C THR A 139 -13.78 1.86 -11.36
N LYS A 140 -13.96 1.18 -12.49
CA LYS A 140 -13.63 -0.24 -12.60
C LYS A 140 -12.12 -0.45 -12.40
N GLY A 141 -11.76 -1.19 -11.36
CA GLY A 141 -10.37 -1.45 -11.00
C GLY A 141 -9.83 -0.67 -9.82
N ASP A 142 -10.58 0.30 -9.30
CA ASP A 142 -10.21 1.07 -8.12
C ASP A 142 -10.69 0.39 -6.81
N PRO A 143 -10.09 0.71 -5.65
CA PRO A 143 -10.44 0.10 -4.37
C PRO A 143 -11.94 0.13 -4.02
N PRO A 144 -12.70 1.24 -4.20
CA PRO A 144 -14.13 1.24 -3.93
C PRO A 144 -14.95 0.30 -4.83
N TYR A 145 -14.50 0.05 -6.06
CA TYR A 145 -15.11 -0.94 -6.93
C TYR A 145 -14.95 -2.36 -6.35
N PHE A 146 -13.74 -2.71 -5.93
CA PHE A 146 -13.47 -4.02 -5.32
C PHE A 146 -14.18 -4.17 -3.98
N LEU A 147 -14.28 -3.11 -3.17
CA LEU A 147 -15.08 -3.10 -1.94
C LEU A 147 -16.54 -3.40 -2.24
N LEU A 148 -17.14 -2.72 -3.22
CA LEU A 148 -18.52 -2.95 -3.66
C LEU A 148 -18.71 -4.41 -4.07
N LYS A 149 -17.85 -4.92 -4.94
CA LYS A 149 -17.93 -6.31 -5.46
C LYS A 149 -17.73 -7.36 -4.37
N TYR A 150 -16.76 -7.11 -3.48
CA TYR A 150 -16.52 -7.96 -2.32
C TYR A 150 -17.77 -8.08 -1.45
N LEU A 151 -18.38 -6.94 -1.10
CA LEU A 151 -19.56 -6.90 -0.25
C LEU A 151 -20.80 -7.49 -0.94
N MET A 152 -20.96 -7.26 -2.24
CA MET A 152 -22.02 -7.89 -3.02
C MET A 152 -21.88 -9.43 -3.00
N LYS A 153 -20.67 -9.94 -3.20
CA LYS A 153 -20.37 -11.38 -3.19
C LYS A 153 -20.64 -12.02 -1.81
N GLU A 154 -20.28 -11.34 -0.73
CA GLU A 154 -20.60 -11.78 0.65
C GLU A 154 -22.12 -11.87 0.89
N GLN A 155 -22.93 -11.10 0.15
CA GLN A 155 -24.40 -11.12 0.22
C GLN A 155 -25.04 -12.01 -0.85
N GLY A 156 -24.26 -12.84 -1.56
CA GLY A 156 -24.74 -13.73 -2.62
C GLY A 156 -25.25 -12.99 -3.87
N MET A 157 -24.85 -11.73 -4.07
CA MET A 157 -25.17 -10.94 -5.24
C MET A 157 -24.10 -11.09 -6.32
N SER A 158 -24.51 -10.94 -7.57
CA SER A 158 -23.65 -10.96 -8.76
C SER A 158 -23.56 -9.57 -9.41
N SER A 159 -22.62 -9.40 -10.33
CA SER A 159 -22.45 -8.15 -11.10
C SER A 159 -23.71 -7.77 -11.89
N SER A 160 -24.52 -8.76 -12.34
CA SER A 160 -25.77 -8.53 -13.07
C SER A 160 -26.93 -8.05 -12.19
N ASP A 161 -26.81 -8.06 -10.87
CA ASP A 161 -27.83 -7.59 -9.97
C ASP A 161 -27.93 -6.04 -9.90
N ILE A 162 -26.93 -5.31 -10.40
CA ILE A 162 -26.90 -3.85 -10.45
C ILE A 162 -26.76 -3.32 -11.88
N VAL A 163 -27.16 -2.07 -12.11
CA VAL A 163 -26.88 -1.35 -13.35
C VAL A 163 -25.55 -0.59 -13.13
N PHE A 164 -24.45 -1.28 -13.40
CA PHE A 164 -23.12 -0.70 -13.19
C PHE A 164 -22.79 0.37 -14.22
N GLN A 165 -22.25 1.50 -13.75
CA GLN A 165 -21.76 2.61 -14.55
C GLN A 165 -20.25 2.74 -14.29
N ASP A 166 -19.42 2.42 -15.30
CA ASP A 166 -17.97 2.63 -15.22
C ASP A 166 -17.65 4.12 -15.26
N MET A 167 -17.05 4.63 -14.21
CA MET A 167 -16.72 6.04 -14.05
C MET A 167 -15.22 6.26 -14.32
N PRO A 168 -14.84 7.42 -14.91
CA PRO A 168 -13.42 7.70 -15.22
C PRO A 168 -12.49 7.70 -14.01
N ASN A 169 -12.98 8.17 -12.87
CA ASN A 169 -12.26 8.23 -11.58
C ASN A 169 -13.26 8.39 -10.42
N ALA A 170 -12.79 8.24 -9.19
CA ALA A 170 -13.59 8.34 -7.98
C ALA A 170 -14.26 9.72 -7.81
N ASP A 171 -13.59 10.79 -8.23
CA ASP A 171 -14.12 12.16 -8.20
C ASP A 171 -15.39 12.29 -9.05
N THR A 172 -15.34 11.75 -10.27
CA THR A 172 -16.49 11.70 -11.18
C THR A 172 -17.61 10.83 -10.65
N ALA A 173 -17.32 9.72 -10.00
CA ALA A 173 -18.32 8.86 -9.37
C ALA A 173 -19.06 9.63 -8.24
N GLY A 174 -18.30 10.26 -7.32
CA GLY A 174 -18.85 11.10 -6.27
C GLY A 174 -19.68 12.26 -6.80
N THR A 175 -19.19 12.97 -7.81
CA THR A 175 -19.89 14.12 -8.44
C THR A 175 -21.17 13.68 -9.17
N ALA A 176 -21.15 12.55 -9.87
CA ALA A 176 -22.32 11.99 -10.54
C ALA A 176 -23.41 11.59 -9.53
N PHE A 177 -23.03 11.06 -8.37
CA PHE A 177 -23.95 10.81 -7.27
C PHE A 177 -24.53 12.14 -6.73
N ILE A 178 -23.69 13.15 -6.44
CA ILE A 178 -24.14 14.46 -5.95
C ILE A 178 -25.16 15.09 -6.90
N SER A 179 -24.94 15.00 -8.21
CA SER A 179 -25.85 15.56 -9.24
C SER A 179 -27.11 14.72 -9.50
N GLY A 180 -27.28 13.57 -8.84
CA GLY A 180 -28.46 12.72 -8.97
C GLY A 180 -28.49 11.81 -10.21
N GLN A 181 -27.37 11.61 -10.87
CA GLN A 181 -27.25 10.70 -12.02
C GLN A 181 -27.16 9.24 -11.61
N LEU A 182 -26.75 8.98 -10.34
CA LEU A 182 -26.56 7.65 -9.76
C LEU A 182 -27.42 7.49 -8.50
N ASP A 183 -27.86 6.26 -8.24
CA ASP A 183 -28.52 5.85 -7.01
C ASP A 183 -27.51 5.57 -5.89
N ALA A 184 -26.31 5.08 -6.26
CA ALA A 184 -25.17 4.87 -5.37
C ALA A 184 -23.84 5.07 -6.12
N ALA A 185 -22.77 5.38 -5.37
CA ALA A 185 -21.44 5.52 -5.94
C ALA A 185 -20.35 5.00 -5.00
N GLY A 186 -19.38 4.27 -5.56
CA GLY A 186 -18.13 3.95 -4.90
C GLY A 186 -17.11 5.08 -5.09
N THR A 187 -16.57 5.60 -3.99
CA THR A 187 -15.58 6.67 -4.00
C THR A 187 -14.76 6.67 -2.71
N TRP A 188 -13.76 7.55 -2.61
CA TRP A 188 -12.96 7.75 -1.40
C TRP A 188 -12.95 9.21 -0.93
N GLU A 189 -12.32 9.47 0.21
CA GLU A 189 -12.16 10.81 0.75
C GLU A 189 -11.31 11.73 -0.16
N PRO A 190 -11.64 13.02 -0.32
CA PRO A 190 -12.70 13.74 0.38
C PRO A 190 -14.08 13.65 -0.29
N TRP A 191 -14.20 12.90 -1.38
CA TRP A 191 -15.45 12.81 -2.16
C TRP A 191 -16.51 11.97 -1.45
N LEU A 192 -16.10 11.00 -0.64
CA LEU A 192 -17.03 10.19 0.16
C LEU A 192 -17.85 11.06 1.11
N SER A 193 -17.18 11.91 1.88
CA SER A 193 -17.82 12.88 2.78
C SER A 193 -18.70 13.87 2.00
N LYS A 194 -18.15 14.52 0.96
CA LYS A 194 -18.91 15.48 0.14
C LYS A 194 -20.17 14.86 -0.49
N ALA A 195 -20.07 13.63 -0.98
CA ALA A 195 -21.21 12.94 -1.59
C ALA A 195 -22.26 12.55 -0.55
N SER A 196 -21.86 12.18 0.65
CA SER A 196 -22.78 11.84 1.75
C SER A 196 -23.61 13.05 2.25
N GLU A 197 -23.08 14.28 2.09
CA GLU A 197 -23.77 15.53 2.46
C GLU A 197 -24.89 15.93 1.48
N ARG A 198 -24.99 15.28 0.31
CA ARG A 198 -26.11 15.49 -0.60
C ARG A 198 -27.44 15.28 0.12
N VAL A 199 -28.44 16.13 -0.17
CA VAL A 199 -29.81 15.97 0.37
C VAL A 199 -30.34 14.57 0.03
N GLY A 200 -30.61 13.76 1.06
CA GLY A 200 -31.02 12.36 0.92
C GLY A 200 -29.90 11.40 0.56
N GLY A 201 -28.64 11.82 0.67
CA GLY A 201 -27.47 10.97 0.58
C GLY A 201 -26.99 10.50 1.95
N HIS A 202 -26.26 9.40 1.99
CA HIS A 202 -25.55 8.90 3.17
C HIS A 202 -24.46 7.92 2.75
N VAL A 203 -23.51 7.67 3.66
CA VAL A 203 -22.58 6.56 3.49
C VAL A 203 -23.33 5.26 3.79
N LEU A 204 -23.53 4.43 2.76
CA LEU A 204 -24.19 3.13 2.90
C LEU A 204 -23.28 2.15 3.64
N VAL A 205 -22.01 2.14 3.27
CA VAL A 205 -20.95 1.29 3.83
C VAL A 205 -19.60 1.91 3.53
N SER A 206 -18.66 1.72 4.42
CA SER A 206 -17.27 2.14 4.24
C SER A 206 -16.30 0.98 4.47
N SER A 207 -15.02 1.21 4.21
CA SER A 207 -13.95 0.24 4.50
C SER A 207 -13.88 -0.16 5.99
N LYS A 208 -14.48 0.63 6.91
CA LYS A 208 -14.65 0.25 8.33
C LYS A 208 -15.49 -1.01 8.51
N ASP A 209 -16.47 -1.22 7.63
CA ASP A 209 -17.42 -2.34 7.71
C ASP A 209 -16.81 -3.63 7.12
N ALA A 210 -15.69 -3.49 6.41
CA ALA A 210 -14.93 -4.60 5.84
C ALA A 210 -13.41 -4.43 6.08
N PRO A 211 -12.96 -4.34 7.35
CA PRO A 211 -11.57 -4.03 7.67
C PRO A 211 -10.62 -5.08 7.10
N GLY A 212 -9.54 -4.61 6.45
CA GLY A 212 -8.53 -5.44 5.81
C GLY A 212 -8.97 -5.99 4.43
N VAL A 213 -9.96 -5.38 3.78
CA VAL A 213 -10.29 -5.61 2.36
C VAL A 213 -9.53 -4.64 1.48
N ILE A 214 -9.51 -3.36 1.83
CA ILE A 214 -8.66 -2.36 1.18
C ILE A 214 -7.42 -2.17 2.03
N VAL A 215 -6.30 -2.65 1.51
CA VAL A 215 -4.98 -2.60 2.15
C VAL A 215 -3.95 -2.21 1.12
N ASP A 216 -3.22 -1.15 1.42
CA ASP A 216 -2.03 -0.79 0.67
C ASP A 216 -0.87 -1.70 1.05
N VAL A 217 -0.15 -2.15 0.05
CA VAL A 217 0.93 -3.12 0.17
C VAL A 217 2.16 -2.65 -0.59
N ALA A 218 3.32 -3.09 -0.15
CA ALA A 218 4.53 -2.95 -0.94
C ALA A 218 4.74 -4.18 -1.82
N VAL A 219 4.86 -3.90 -3.12
CA VAL A 219 5.19 -4.89 -4.17
C VAL A 219 6.66 -4.72 -4.54
N VAL A 220 7.42 -5.80 -4.54
CA VAL A 220 8.83 -5.80 -4.94
C VAL A 220 9.04 -6.65 -6.19
N ARG A 221 9.93 -6.24 -7.08
CA ARG A 221 10.34 -7.05 -8.22
C ARG A 221 11.09 -8.31 -7.75
N PRO A 222 10.84 -9.49 -8.39
CA PRO A 222 11.50 -10.74 -8.00
C PRO A 222 13.03 -10.68 -8.03
N GLU A 223 13.62 -9.97 -9.00
CA GLU A 223 15.07 -9.84 -9.14
C GLU A 223 15.66 -9.01 -7.99
N VAL A 224 14.93 -7.98 -7.52
CA VAL A 224 15.32 -7.18 -6.35
C VAL A 224 15.25 -8.04 -5.09
N LEU A 225 14.17 -8.79 -4.94
CA LEU A 225 13.99 -9.69 -3.81
C LEU A 225 15.07 -10.79 -3.77
N ALA A 226 15.46 -11.33 -4.93
CA ALA A 226 16.52 -12.35 -5.03
C ALA A 226 17.91 -11.79 -4.73
N ASN A 227 18.26 -10.61 -5.26
CA ASN A 227 19.62 -10.08 -5.23
C ASN A 227 19.87 -9.05 -4.11
N ARG A 228 18.81 -8.40 -3.61
CA ARG A 228 18.87 -7.29 -2.64
C ARG A 228 17.96 -7.52 -1.43
N LYS A 229 17.70 -8.78 -1.06
CA LYS A 229 16.74 -9.15 0.01
C LYS A 229 17.01 -8.45 1.34
N LYS A 230 18.31 -8.26 1.70
CA LYS A 230 18.67 -7.55 2.94
C LYS A 230 18.18 -6.11 2.93
N GLU A 231 18.25 -5.44 1.78
CA GLU A 231 17.81 -4.07 1.62
C GLU A 231 16.27 -3.98 1.64
N VAL A 232 15.56 -4.93 1.02
CA VAL A 232 14.09 -5.03 1.10
C VAL A 232 13.63 -5.21 2.56
N ILE A 233 14.32 -6.06 3.35
CA ILE A 233 14.07 -6.20 4.78
C ILE A 233 14.37 -4.88 5.51
N GLY A 234 15.41 -4.16 5.10
CA GLY A 234 15.76 -2.85 5.64
C GLY A 234 14.66 -1.80 5.40
N VAL A 235 14.06 -1.78 4.19
CA VAL A 235 12.90 -0.93 3.87
C VAL A 235 11.73 -1.21 4.80
N MET A 236 11.39 -2.49 4.99
CA MET A 236 10.30 -2.89 5.89
C MET A 236 10.56 -2.46 7.34
N LYS A 237 11.78 -2.64 7.84
CA LYS A 237 12.14 -2.21 9.21
C LYS A 237 12.13 -0.72 9.37
N ALA A 238 12.58 0.05 8.38
CA ALA A 238 12.54 1.51 8.38
C ALA A 238 11.10 2.03 8.41
N TRP A 239 10.19 1.37 7.70
CA TRP A 239 8.75 1.64 7.78
C TRP A 239 8.21 1.45 9.20
N PHE A 240 8.52 0.34 9.86
CA PHE A 240 8.05 0.08 11.23
C PHE A 240 8.64 1.07 12.24
N ASP A 241 9.92 1.42 12.11
CA ASP A 241 10.55 2.45 12.94
C ASP A 241 9.86 3.83 12.76
N ALA A 242 9.44 4.16 11.52
CA ALA A 242 8.72 5.40 11.25
C ALA A 242 7.35 5.43 11.94
N ILE A 243 6.61 4.31 11.89
CA ILE A 243 5.31 4.21 12.57
C ILE A 243 5.49 4.28 14.10
N GLU A 244 6.49 3.61 14.65
CA GLU A 244 6.79 3.69 16.08
C GLU A 244 7.19 5.12 16.48
N TYR A 245 8.01 5.78 15.66
CA TYR A 245 8.36 7.17 15.88
C TYR A 245 7.14 8.10 15.86
N TRP A 246 6.25 7.94 14.88
CA TRP A 246 5.01 8.69 14.79
C TRP A 246 4.12 8.50 16.02
N LYS A 247 3.94 7.27 16.51
CA LYS A 247 3.15 6.97 17.73
C LYS A 247 3.68 7.73 18.96
N ASN A 248 5.01 7.92 19.05
CA ASN A 248 5.66 8.59 20.17
C ASN A 248 5.80 10.12 19.99
N ASN A 249 5.78 10.61 18.74
CA ASN A 249 6.02 12.00 18.37
C ASN A 249 5.02 12.49 17.30
N PRO A 250 3.69 12.37 17.51
CA PRO A 250 2.69 12.56 16.45
C PRO A 250 2.71 13.97 15.84
N ASN A 251 2.90 15.01 16.65
CA ASN A 251 2.89 16.39 16.14
C ASN A 251 4.04 16.68 15.18
N GLU A 252 5.26 16.25 15.54
CA GLU A 252 6.43 16.43 14.70
C GLU A 252 6.34 15.56 13.45
N ALA A 253 5.97 14.30 13.62
CA ALA A 253 5.83 13.36 12.51
C ALA A 253 4.76 13.81 11.52
N ASN A 254 3.58 14.25 12.00
CA ASN A 254 2.54 14.80 11.13
C ASN A 254 3.01 16.04 10.37
N ALA A 255 3.78 16.94 10.99
CA ALA A 255 4.31 18.12 10.31
C ALA A 255 5.31 17.74 9.20
N ILE A 256 6.14 16.72 9.41
CA ILE A 256 7.07 16.20 8.39
C ILE A 256 6.27 15.58 7.24
N MET A 257 5.32 14.70 7.53
CA MET A 257 4.56 13.97 6.54
C MET A 257 3.60 14.87 5.75
N ALA A 258 2.88 15.77 6.41
CA ALA A 258 1.93 16.70 5.79
C ALA A 258 2.57 17.55 4.69
N LYS A 259 3.82 18.01 4.93
CA LYS A 259 4.59 18.82 3.98
C LYS A 259 4.74 18.13 2.61
N GLU A 260 4.88 16.82 2.60
CA GLU A 260 5.05 16.05 1.36
C GLU A 260 3.78 16.00 0.51
N PHE A 261 2.62 16.27 1.11
CA PHE A 261 1.32 16.25 0.44
C PHE A 261 0.70 17.65 0.28
N ASP A 262 1.48 18.71 0.52
CA ASP A 262 1.03 20.10 0.49
C ASP A 262 -0.18 20.38 1.42
N LEU A 263 -0.22 19.67 2.56
CA LEU A 263 -1.26 19.77 3.59
C LEU A 263 -0.74 20.50 4.83
N LYS A 264 -1.68 21.10 5.59
CA LYS A 264 -1.38 21.53 6.94
C LYS A 264 -1.33 20.33 7.89
N PRO A 265 -0.53 20.38 8.98
CA PRO A 265 -0.42 19.27 9.93
C PRO A 265 -1.77 18.83 10.51
N ASP A 266 -2.69 19.78 10.79
CA ASP A 266 -4.01 19.47 11.33
C ASP A 266 -4.92 18.79 10.29
N GLU A 267 -4.88 19.24 9.02
CA GLU A 267 -5.60 18.61 7.91
C GLU A 267 -5.10 17.18 7.69
N PHE A 268 -3.78 16.99 7.72
CA PHE A 268 -3.17 15.67 7.63
C PHE A 268 -3.56 14.77 8.82
N ALA A 269 -3.56 15.31 10.04
CA ALA A 269 -3.95 14.60 11.24
C ALA A 269 -5.43 14.13 11.21
N ASP A 270 -6.30 14.85 10.52
CA ASP A 270 -7.70 14.43 10.33
C ASP A 270 -7.82 13.32 9.27
N LEU A 271 -7.10 13.45 8.15
CA LEU A 271 -7.09 12.44 7.10
C LEU A 271 -6.60 11.08 7.59
N ILE A 272 -5.52 11.02 8.34
CA ILE A 272 -4.95 9.76 8.84
C ILE A 272 -5.85 9.02 9.85
N LYS A 273 -6.93 9.66 10.35
CA LYS A 273 -7.95 8.96 11.16
C LYS A 273 -8.79 7.98 10.34
N THR A 274 -8.79 8.11 9.02
CA THR A 274 -9.52 7.26 8.09
C THR A 274 -8.73 6.05 7.61
N ILE A 275 -7.50 5.90 8.07
CA ILE A 275 -6.61 4.76 7.79
C ILE A 275 -5.97 4.27 9.09
N ARG A 276 -5.33 3.12 9.00
CA ARG A 276 -4.39 2.62 10.02
C ARG A 276 -3.11 2.21 9.32
N TRP A 277 -1.99 2.83 9.67
CA TRP A 277 -0.69 2.31 9.25
C TRP A 277 -0.41 0.96 9.89
N ASP A 278 0.01 0.01 9.04
CA ASP A 278 0.28 -1.36 9.46
C ASP A 278 1.72 -1.49 9.97
N ASP A 279 1.83 -1.63 11.28
CA ASP A 279 3.08 -1.86 12.01
C ASP A 279 3.53 -3.35 11.93
N LYS A 280 4.57 -3.68 12.68
CA LYS A 280 5.10 -5.04 12.73
C LYS A 280 4.05 -6.08 13.12
N ASP A 281 3.27 -5.82 14.17
CA ASP A 281 2.32 -6.79 14.71
C ASP A 281 1.13 -7.01 13.79
N SER A 282 0.60 -5.92 13.19
CA SER A 282 -0.46 -6.00 12.20
C SER A 282 0.01 -6.75 10.94
N ASN A 283 1.24 -6.51 10.48
CA ASN A 283 1.82 -7.25 9.36
C ASN A 283 1.95 -8.74 9.66
N LEU A 284 2.50 -9.11 10.84
CA LEU A 284 2.61 -10.51 11.27
C LEU A 284 1.25 -11.21 11.33
N SER A 285 0.22 -10.50 11.82
CA SER A 285 -1.14 -11.02 11.88
C SER A 285 -1.78 -11.14 10.48
N TYR A 286 -1.63 -10.11 9.63
CA TYR A 286 -2.28 -10.04 8.34
C TYR A 286 -1.70 -11.04 7.32
N PHE A 287 -0.37 -11.22 7.32
CA PHE A 287 0.30 -12.19 6.44
C PHE A 287 0.28 -13.62 6.99
N GLY A 288 0.27 -13.78 8.31
CA GLY A 288 0.40 -15.11 8.94
C GLY A 288 1.78 -15.70 8.74
N SER A 289 1.86 -17.02 8.64
CA SER A 289 3.11 -17.79 8.43
C SER A 289 2.95 -18.81 7.29
N ILE A 290 4.02 -19.53 6.99
CA ILE A 290 3.99 -20.64 6.01
C ILE A 290 2.97 -21.71 6.43
N ASP A 291 2.92 -22.02 7.73
CA ASP A 291 2.03 -23.06 8.25
C ASP A 291 0.59 -22.56 8.54
N SER A 292 0.43 -21.24 8.75
CA SER A 292 -0.85 -20.62 9.04
C SER A 292 -0.95 -19.27 8.32
N LYS A 293 -1.49 -19.30 7.10
CA LYS A 293 -1.65 -18.11 6.26
C LYS A 293 -2.64 -17.14 6.89
N GLY A 294 -2.29 -15.86 6.82
CA GLY A 294 -3.14 -14.79 7.32
C GLY A 294 -4.18 -14.35 6.29
N LYS A 295 -5.00 -13.37 6.69
CA LYS A 295 -6.12 -12.83 5.91
C LYS A 295 -5.71 -12.30 4.53
N THR A 296 -4.47 -11.84 4.34
CA THR A 296 -3.93 -11.37 3.05
C THR A 296 -4.20 -12.35 1.92
N PHE A 297 -4.04 -13.66 2.19
CA PHE A 297 -4.21 -14.70 1.16
C PHE A 297 -5.67 -14.84 0.73
N ASP A 298 -6.59 -14.79 1.67
CA ASP A 298 -8.03 -14.90 1.38
C ASP A 298 -8.53 -13.66 0.64
N VAL A 299 -8.10 -12.46 1.07
CA VAL A 299 -8.44 -11.19 0.42
C VAL A 299 -7.88 -11.16 -1.01
N ALA A 300 -6.59 -11.46 -1.19
CA ALA A 300 -5.98 -11.50 -2.51
C ALA A 300 -6.67 -12.51 -3.44
N GLN A 301 -7.03 -13.69 -2.93
CA GLN A 301 -7.72 -14.70 -3.74
C GLN A 301 -9.13 -14.24 -4.15
N LYS A 302 -9.91 -13.64 -3.25
CA LYS A 302 -11.23 -13.06 -3.56
C LYS A 302 -11.13 -11.95 -4.61
N ILE A 303 -10.12 -11.06 -4.49
CA ILE A 303 -9.88 -10.01 -5.49
C ILE A 303 -9.52 -10.63 -6.86
N ILE A 304 -8.65 -11.64 -6.89
CA ILE A 304 -8.32 -12.40 -8.11
C ILE A 304 -9.59 -12.98 -8.75
N ASP A 305 -10.46 -13.60 -7.94
CA ASP A 305 -11.70 -14.21 -8.42
C ASP A 305 -12.66 -13.16 -8.99
N ILE A 306 -12.82 -12.01 -8.31
CA ILE A 306 -13.63 -10.88 -8.81
C ILE A 306 -13.06 -10.33 -10.12
N ALA A 307 -11.74 -10.07 -10.16
CA ALA A 307 -11.08 -9.55 -11.37
C ALA A 307 -11.22 -10.50 -12.57
N ARG A 308 -11.24 -11.81 -12.32
CA ARG A 308 -11.46 -12.83 -13.36
C ARG A 308 -12.94 -12.87 -13.79
N GLU A 309 -13.87 -12.89 -12.86
CA GLU A 309 -15.32 -12.87 -13.13
C GLU A 309 -15.72 -11.65 -13.97
N ASP A 310 -15.15 -10.48 -13.65
CA ASP A 310 -15.40 -9.24 -14.39
C ASP A 310 -14.47 -9.04 -15.62
N GLN A 311 -13.75 -10.09 -16.02
CA GLN A 311 -12.88 -10.14 -17.21
C GLN A 311 -11.79 -9.05 -17.24
N MET A 312 -11.32 -8.63 -16.06
CA MET A 312 -10.25 -7.63 -15.92
C MET A 312 -8.86 -8.25 -16.06
N ILE A 313 -8.74 -9.54 -15.77
CA ILE A 313 -7.51 -10.33 -15.92
C ILE A 313 -7.82 -11.63 -16.67
N SER A 314 -6.89 -12.05 -17.53
CA SER A 314 -6.95 -13.34 -18.24
C SER A 314 -5.95 -14.36 -17.68
N LYS A 315 -4.91 -13.89 -16.98
CA LYS A 315 -3.87 -14.73 -16.40
C LYS A 315 -4.42 -15.52 -15.21
N ASP A 316 -4.09 -16.80 -15.13
CA ASP A 316 -4.41 -17.64 -13.96
C ASP A 316 -3.46 -17.30 -12.81
N LEU A 317 -3.92 -16.40 -11.94
CA LEU A 317 -3.19 -15.98 -10.74
C LEU A 317 -3.72 -16.73 -9.52
N LYS A 318 -2.84 -16.99 -8.56
CA LYS A 318 -3.16 -17.51 -7.23
C LYS A 318 -2.49 -16.67 -6.15
N ALA A 319 -3.17 -16.43 -5.05
CA ALA A 319 -2.65 -15.64 -3.94
C ALA A 319 -1.27 -16.14 -3.45
N ASN A 320 -1.06 -17.46 -3.43
CA ASN A 320 0.23 -18.05 -3.05
C ASN A 320 1.40 -17.73 -3.98
N GLU A 321 1.11 -17.35 -5.22
CA GLU A 321 2.12 -17.04 -6.23
C GLU A 321 2.53 -15.58 -6.20
N ILE A 322 1.67 -14.70 -5.67
CA ILE A 322 1.89 -13.26 -5.65
C ILE A 322 2.35 -12.71 -4.29
N ILE A 323 2.22 -13.49 -3.22
CA ILE A 323 2.61 -13.09 -1.85
C ILE A 323 3.91 -13.79 -1.45
N ASP A 324 4.88 -13.03 -0.92
CA ASP A 324 6.13 -13.54 -0.37
C ASP A 324 6.13 -13.41 1.16
N LEU A 325 6.25 -14.55 1.85
CA LEU A 325 6.39 -14.59 3.32
C LEU A 325 7.85 -14.53 3.77
N GLY A 326 8.80 -14.72 2.86
CA GLY A 326 10.21 -14.83 3.20
C GLY A 326 10.86 -13.53 3.67
N VAL A 327 10.20 -12.37 3.46
CA VAL A 327 10.61 -11.07 4.02
C VAL A 327 10.04 -10.90 5.42
N ILE A 328 8.73 -11.11 5.58
CA ILE A 328 8.03 -10.94 6.85
C ILE A 328 8.53 -11.93 7.93
N ASP A 329 8.91 -13.14 7.55
CA ASP A 329 9.48 -14.14 8.48
C ASP A 329 10.81 -13.70 9.11
N LYS A 330 11.51 -12.70 8.56
CA LYS A 330 12.77 -12.17 9.11
C LYS A 330 12.58 -11.18 10.26
N ILE A 331 11.35 -10.85 10.60
CA ILE A 331 11.00 -9.95 11.72
C ILE A 331 10.23 -10.65 12.85
N ARG A 332 9.97 -11.96 12.71
CA ARG A 332 9.35 -12.82 13.76
C ARG A 332 10.18 -12.92 15.03
#